data_c3cd71c024124665df68d2a3433b7807
#
_entry.id   c3cd71c024124665df68d2a3433b7807
#
_cell.length_a   1.000
_cell.length_b   1.000
_cell.length_c   1.000
_cell.angle_alpha   90.00
_cell.angle_beta   90.00
_cell.angle_gamma   90.00
#
_symmetry.space_group_name_H-M   'P 1'
#
loop_
_entity.id
_entity.type
_entity.pdbx_description
1 polymer ?
#
loop_
_entity_poly.entity_id
_entity_poly.type
_entity_poly.pdbx_seq_one_letter_code
_entity_poly.pdbx_strand_id
1 'polypeptide(L)'
;MKLVGITRPTFFKGEADAITLLLEGGLDLLHIRKPGSLSEDIASLLSDIPLHLYPKIVIHDHFDLIETFPLKGIHLNKRNPVCPSIHTGSVSRSCHSIEELDHIEDIDYCFLSPIFDSISKKEYSSAFSKEELADASRKGIINPKVYALGGITPEHIPLLQEFGFGGVAVLGYLWEDTTLHTLQHRIKFNLLTNLFMLQFITHSNEKYDYLTSAIEALKGGCHWIQLRMKNIPEQTVIATALQLKEYCRKYNAKLILDDHVQATLKTRAD
;
A
#
# COMPACT_ATOMS: atom_id res chain seq x y z
N MET A 1 1.38 3.72 1.69
CA MET A 1 1.27 2.91 0.47
C MET A 1 -0.06 2.17 0.49
N LYS A 2 -0.82 2.15 -0.62
CA LYS A 2 -2.12 1.46 -0.71
C LYS A 2 -1.93 -0.03 -1.01
N LEU A 3 -2.77 -0.88 -0.42
CA LEU A 3 -2.82 -2.31 -0.75
C LEU A 3 -4.09 -2.62 -1.53
N VAL A 4 -3.92 -3.17 -2.73
CA VAL A 4 -4.99 -3.52 -3.65
C VAL A 4 -5.02 -5.03 -3.86
N GLY A 5 -6.17 -5.66 -3.65
CA GLY A 5 -6.41 -7.05 -4.04
C GLY A 5 -6.99 -7.12 -5.45
N ILE A 6 -6.59 -8.13 -6.23
CA ILE A 6 -7.24 -8.44 -7.50
C ILE A 6 -7.84 -9.85 -7.39
N THR A 7 -9.12 -10.03 -7.75
CA THR A 7 -9.77 -11.35 -7.68
C THR A 7 -9.15 -12.36 -8.63
N ARG A 8 -9.33 -13.65 -8.35
CA ARG A 8 -9.04 -14.73 -9.30
C ARG A 8 -9.88 -14.56 -10.57
N PRO A 9 -9.40 -15.04 -11.72
CA PRO A 9 -10.17 -14.96 -12.96
C PRO A 9 -11.45 -15.81 -12.94
N THR A 10 -11.50 -16.85 -12.11
CA THR A 10 -12.65 -17.75 -11.94
C THR A 10 -13.34 -17.51 -10.61
N PHE A 11 -14.66 -17.68 -10.57
CA PHE A 11 -15.43 -17.67 -9.33
C PHE A 11 -15.13 -18.92 -8.49
N PHE A 12 -15.32 -18.80 -7.18
CA PHE A 12 -15.24 -19.93 -6.26
C PHE A 12 -16.27 -19.79 -5.12
N LYS A 13 -16.62 -20.91 -4.50
CA LYS A 13 -17.59 -20.92 -3.40
C LYS A 13 -17.08 -20.13 -2.20
N GLY A 14 -17.88 -19.17 -1.71
CA GLY A 14 -17.53 -18.31 -0.57
C GLY A 14 -16.64 -17.11 -0.97
N GLU A 15 -16.57 -16.76 -2.25
CA GLU A 15 -15.78 -15.63 -2.72
C GLU A 15 -16.25 -14.29 -2.14
N ALA A 16 -17.56 -14.08 -2.02
CA ALA A 16 -18.12 -12.88 -1.41
C ALA A 16 -17.71 -12.73 0.07
N ASP A 17 -17.72 -13.83 0.84
CA ASP A 17 -17.27 -13.86 2.23
C ASP A 17 -15.78 -13.54 2.33
N ALA A 18 -14.98 -14.12 1.44
CA ALA A 18 -13.54 -13.87 1.37
C ALA A 18 -13.23 -12.40 1.03
N ILE A 19 -13.94 -11.83 0.07
CA ILE A 19 -13.85 -10.40 -0.30
C ILE A 19 -14.22 -9.51 0.88
N THR A 20 -15.33 -9.80 1.53
CA THR A 20 -15.79 -9.07 2.73
C THR A 20 -14.73 -9.09 3.81
N LEU A 21 -14.22 -10.26 4.14
CA LEU A 21 -13.16 -10.44 5.14
C LEU A 21 -11.90 -9.62 4.80
N LEU A 22 -11.48 -9.63 3.54
CA LEU A 22 -10.30 -8.88 3.07
C LEU A 22 -10.50 -7.36 3.22
N LEU A 23 -11.64 -6.85 2.80
CA LEU A 23 -11.94 -5.40 2.82
C LEU A 23 -12.16 -4.88 4.26
N GLU A 24 -12.80 -5.66 5.13
CA GLU A 24 -12.94 -5.34 6.56
C GLU A 24 -11.61 -5.48 7.30
N GLY A 25 -10.79 -6.45 6.90
CA GLY A 25 -9.46 -6.69 7.47
C GLY A 25 -8.41 -5.64 7.11
N GLY A 26 -8.75 -4.64 6.26
CA GLY A 26 -7.88 -3.51 5.98
C GLY A 26 -7.34 -3.43 4.57
N LEU A 27 -7.81 -4.26 3.62
CA LEU A 27 -7.53 -4.05 2.21
C LEU A 27 -8.08 -2.68 1.78
N ASP A 28 -7.27 -1.85 1.15
CA ASP A 28 -7.69 -0.50 0.73
C ASP A 28 -8.66 -0.55 -0.43
N LEU A 29 -8.38 -1.37 -1.45
CA LEU A 29 -9.21 -1.56 -2.64
C LEU A 29 -9.22 -3.04 -3.05
N LEU A 30 -10.33 -3.45 -3.65
CA LEU A 30 -10.43 -4.74 -4.35
C LEU A 30 -10.85 -4.52 -5.80
N HIS A 31 -10.11 -5.11 -6.73
CA HIS A 31 -10.43 -5.13 -8.14
C HIS A 31 -11.10 -6.45 -8.50
N ILE A 32 -12.36 -6.41 -8.92
CA ILE A 32 -13.07 -7.57 -9.47
C ILE A 32 -12.66 -7.72 -10.93
N ARG A 33 -11.91 -8.80 -11.22
CA ARG A 33 -11.42 -9.14 -12.54
C ARG A 33 -11.87 -10.55 -12.89
N LYS A 34 -12.91 -10.65 -13.74
CA LYS A 34 -13.55 -11.90 -14.16
C LYS A 34 -13.63 -11.96 -15.70
N PRO A 35 -12.50 -12.14 -16.38
CA PRO A 35 -12.49 -12.09 -17.86
C PRO A 35 -13.39 -13.16 -18.46
N GLY A 36 -14.31 -12.76 -19.34
CA GLY A 36 -15.24 -13.66 -20.02
C GLY A 36 -16.43 -14.10 -19.20
N SER A 37 -16.67 -13.57 -18.01
CA SER A 37 -17.90 -13.81 -17.25
C SER A 37 -19.08 -13.00 -17.82
N LEU A 38 -20.28 -13.38 -17.47
CA LEU A 38 -21.48 -12.61 -17.76
C LEU A 38 -21.64 -11.48 -16.74
N SER A 39 -22.37 -10.42 -17.12
CA SER A 39 -22.70 -9.29 -16.25
C SER A 39 -23.48 -9.75 -15.01
N GLU A 40 -24.40 -10.68 -15.20
CA GLU A 40 -25.25 -11.25 -14.15
C GLU A 40 -24.43 -12.00 -13.10
N ASP A 41 -23.34 -12.67 -13.48
CA ASP A 41 -22.46 -13.36 -12.53
C ASP A 41 -21.72 -12.37 -11.62
N ILE A 42 -21.26 -11.25 -12.19
CA ILE A 42 -20.60 -10.19 -11.40
C ILE A 42 -21.63 -9.47 -10.53
N ALA A 43 -22.83 -9.19 -11.04
CA ALA A 43 -23.92 -8.59 -10.28
C ALA A 43 -24.33 -9.47 -9.09
N SER A 44 -24.41 -10.80 -9.30
CA SER A 44 -24.67 -11.76 -8.22
C SER A 44 -23.59 -11.72 -7.15
N LEU A 45 -22.30 -11.77 -7.54
CA LEU A 45 -21.19 -11.65 -6.61
C LEU A 45 -21.25 -10.33 -5.81
N LEU A 46 -21.51 -9.21 -6.48
CA LEU A 46 -21.64 -7.91 -5.81
C LEU A 46 -22.79 -7.88 -4.82
N SER A 47 -23.96 -8.46 -5.17
CA SER A 47 -25.13 -8.50 -4.30
C SER A 47 -24.92 -9.27 -3.00
N ASP A 48 -23.97 -10.20 -2.98
CA ASP A 48 -23.58 -10.96 -1.79
C ASP A 48 -22.57 -10.23 -0.90
N ILE A 49 -22.04 -9.07 -1.35
CA ILE A 49 -21.08 -8.25 -0.59
C ILE A 49 -21.81 -7.12 0.14
N PRO A 50 -21.49 -6.80 1.41
CA PRO A 50 -22.09 -5.71 2.14
C PRO A 50 -21.93 -4.34 1.44
N LEU A 51 -23.03 -3.58 1.33
CA LEU A 51 -23.11 -2.31 0.61
C LEU A 51 -22.05 -1.27 1.06
N HIS A 52 -21.73 -1.24 2.34
CA HIS A 52 -20.73 -0.29 2.89
C HIS A 52 -19.31 -0.52 2.37
N LEU A 53 -19.04 -1.67 1.71
CA LEU A 53 -17.74 -2.00 1.12
C LEU A 53 -17.63 -1.60 -0.37
N TYR A 54 -18.74 -1.28 -1.04
CA TYR A 54 -18.75 -0.90 -2.45
C TYR A 54 -17.81 0.27 -2.79
N PRO A 55 -17.64 1.30 -1.93
CA PRO A 55 -16.67 2.38 -2.17
C PRO A 55 -15.19 1.93 -2.19
N LYS A 56 -14.92 0.65 -1.93
CA LYS A 56 -13.59 0.03 -2.03
C LYS A 56 -13.46 -0.94 -3.22
N ILE A 57 -14.51 -1.13 -4.02
CA ILE A 57 -14.54 -2.11 -5.11
C ILE A 57 -14.42 -1.42 -6.47
N VAL A 58 -13.54 -1.94 -7.32
CA VAL A 58 -13.30 -1.49 -8.69
C VAL A 58 -13.55 -2.67 -9.64
N ILE A 59 -14.22 -2.44 -10.78
CA ILE A 59 -14.49 -3.49 -11.77
C ILE A 59 -13.66 -3.32 -13.03
N HIS A 60 -13.27 -4.46 -13.65
CA HIS A 60 -12.45 -4.51 -14.87
C HIS A 60 -13.25 -4.75 -16.15
N ASP A 61 -14.47 -5.23 -16.03
CA ASP A 61 -15.36 -5.60 -17.12
C ASP A 61 -16.80 -5.18 -16.73
N HIS A 62 -17.73 -5.10 -17.69
CA HIS A 62 -19.15 -4.74 -17.44
C HIS A 62 -19.32 -3.41 -16.69
N PHE A 63 -18.75 -2.34 -17.25
CA PHE A 63 -18.73 -1.00 -16.63
C PHE A 63 -20.13 -0.39 -16.41
N ASP A 64 -21.14 -0.88 -17.11
CA ASP A 64 -22.56 -0.56 -16.89
C ASP A 64 -23.07 -0.89 -15.48
N LEU A 65 -22.45 -1.85 -14.79
CA LEU A 65 -22.82 -2.19 -13.42
C LEU A 65 -22.61 -1.05 -12.41
N ILE A 66 -21.78 -0.04 -12.72
CA ILE A 66 -21.62 1.15 -11.84
C ILE A 66 -22.89 1.99 -11.75
N GLU A 67 -23.84 1.86 -12.69
CA GLU A 67 -25.13 2.53 -12.64
C GLU A 67 -26.05 1.92 -11.56
N THR A 68 -25.86 0.62 -11.29
CA THR A 68 -26.67 -0.13 -10.31
C THR A 68 -25.98 -0.24 -8.95
N PHE A 69 -24.65 -0.40 -8.95
CA PHE A 69 -23.86 -0.58 -7.75
C PHE A 69 -22.95 0.64 -7.54
N PRO A 70 -23.02 1.36 -6.40
CA PRO A 70 -22.21 2.55 -6.13
C PRO A 70 -20.75 2.16 -5.80
N LEU A 71 -20.07 1.59 -6.79
CA LEU A 71 -18.71 1.10 -6.68
C LEU A 71 -17.70 2.26 -6.64
N LYS A 72 -16.47 1.95 -6.22
CA LYS A 72 -15.34 2.90 -6.23
C LYS A 72 -15.04 3.42 -7.64
N GLY A 73 -15.16 2.58 -8.67
CA GLY A 73 -14.89 2.96 -10.05
C GLY A 73 -14.55 1.79 -10.97
N ILE A 74 -13.86 2.11 -12.05
CA ILE A 74 -13.54 1.20 -13.14
C ILE A 74 -12.02 1.07 -13.38
N HIS A 75 -11.63 -0.04 -14.00
CA HIS A 75 -10.23 -0.28 -14.40
C HIS A 75 -10.12 -0.59 -15.89
N LEU A 76 -9.53 0.34 -16.64
CA LEU A 76 -9.30 0.20 -18.08
C LEU A 76 -8.18 -0.84 -18.35
N ASN A 77 -8.41 -1.66 -19.35
CA ASN A 77 -7.48 -2.74 -19.73
C ASN A 77 -7.57 -3.01 -21.24
N LYS A 78 -6.75 -3.94 -21.77
CA LYS A 78 -6.75 -4.25 -23.21
C LYS A 78 -8.10 -4.68 -23.79
N ARG A 79 -8.99 -5.27 -22.98
CA ARG A 79 -10.34 -5.67 -23.41
C ARG A 79 -11.31 -4.48 -23.39
N ASN A 80 -11.13 -3.60 -22.44
CA ASN A 80 -11.97 -2.43 -22.21
C ASN A 80 -11.06 -1.18 -22.09
N PRO A 81 -10.53 -0.67 -23.23
CA PRO A 81 -9.53 0.40 -23.20
C PRO A 81 -10.13 1.81 -23.11
N VAL A 82 -11.44 1.93 -23.34
CA VAL A 82 -12.14 3.21 -23.43
C VAL A 82 -12.97 3.44 -22.18
N CYS A 83 -12.78 4.61 -21.57
CA CYS A 83 -13.63 5.06 -20.48
C CYS A 83 -15.04 5.39 -21.01
N PRO A 84 -16.11 4.86 -20.41
CA PRO A 84 -17.48 5.26 -20.78
C PRO A 84 -17.68 6.77 -20.62
N SER A 85 -18.47 7.37 -21.53
CA SER A 85 -18.78 8.81 -21.50
C SER A 85 -19.50 9.22 -20.21
N ILE A 86 -20.30 8.31 -19.67
CA ILE A 86 -20.98 8.47 -18.38
C ILE A 86 -20.38 7.43 -17.43
N HIS A 87 -19.60 7.89 -16.48
CA HIS A 87 -19.06 7.06 -15.40
C HIS A 87 -19.05 7.87 -14.10
N THR A 88 -19.14 7.17 -13.00
CA THR A 88 -18.98 7.73 -11.65
C THR A 88 -17.82 7.03 -10.94
N GLY A 89 -17.11 7.77 -10.10
CA GLY A 89 -15.99 7.22 -9.32
C GLY A 89 -14.64 7.29 -10.02
N SER A 90 -13.70 6.51 -9.52
CA SER A 90 -12.31 6.55 -9.98
C SER A 90 -12.10 5.77 -11.28
N VAL A 91 -11.16 6.26 -12.07
CA VAL A 91 -10.67 5.57 -13.28
C VAL A 91 -9.22 5.15 -13.05
N SER A 92 -8.93 3.89 -13.28
CA SER A 92 -7.56 3.35 -13.25
C SER A 92 -7.25 2.55 -14.52
N ARG A 93 -5.98 2.28 -14.80
CA ARG A 93 -5.59 1.45 -15.95
C ARG A 93 -4.34 0.62 -15.70
N SER A 94 -4.12 -0.42 -16.53
CA SER A 94 -2.86 -1.17 -16.58
C SER A 94 -1.88 -0.49 -17.53
N CYS A 95 -0.60 -0.38 -17.10
CA CYS A 95 0.55 0.04 -17.87
C CYS A 95 1.60 -1.09 -17.88
N HIS A 96 2.28 -1.27 -19.00
CA HIS A 96 3.24 -2.36 -19.21
C HIS A 96 4.63 -1.88 -19.60
N SER A 97 4.83 -0.57 -19.72
CA SER A 97 6.13 0.07 -19.91
C SER A 97 6.21 1.40 -19.13
N ILE A 98 7.42 1.93 -18.98
CA ILE A 98 7.65 3.23 -18.31
C ILE A 98 7.05 4.37 -19.15
N GLU A 99 7.13 4.27 -20.48
CA GLU A 99 6.59 5.27 -21.41
C GLU A 99 5.07 5.40 -21.31
N GLU A 100 4.36 4.32 -20.99
CA GLU A 100 2.91 4.37 -20.79
C GLU A 100 2.52 5.21 -19.56
N LEU A 101 3.46 5.49 -18.64
CA LEU A 101 3.23 6.33 -17.47
C LEU A 101 3.20 7.83 -17.80
N ASP A 102 3.71 8.24 -18.96
CA ASP A 102 3.69 9.65 -19.40
C ASP A 102 2.27 10.14 -19.76
N HIS A 103 1.28 9.26 -19.77
CA HIS A 103 -0.10 9.55 -20.16
C HIS A 103 -1.11 9.10 -19.09
N ILE A 104 -0.88 9.50 -17.83
CA ILE A 104 -1.73 9.13 -16.69
C ILE A 104 -2.40 10.35 -16.01
N GLU A 105 -2.43 11.50 -16.67
CA GLU A 105 -2.99 12.73 -16.11
C GLU A 105 -4.48 12.57 -15.78
N ASP A 106 -5.23 11.96 -16.70
CA ASP A 106 -6.70 11.82 -16.64
C ASP A 106 -7.16 10.59 -15.84
N ILE A 107 -6.25 9.88 -15.14
CA ILE A 107 -6.60 8.74 -14.30
C ILE A 107 -6.16 8.93 -12.86
N ASP A 108 -6.87 8.27 -11.94
CA ASP A 108 -6.59 8.38 -10.51
C ASP A 108 -5.32 7.62 -10.12
N TYR A 109 -5.12 6.43 -10.70
CA TYR A 109 -3.91 5.61 -10.53
C TYR A 109 -3.77 4.58 -11.66
N CYS A 110 -2.58 4.02 -11.79
CA CYS A 110 -2.32 2.92 -12.74
C CYS A 110 -1.57 1.77 -12.07
N PHE A 111 -1.67 0.59 -12.66
CA PHE A 111 -0.79 -0.55 -12.34
C PHE A 111 0.34 -0.62 -13.34
N LEU A 112 1.59 -0.57 -12.87
CA LEU A 112 2.77 -0.91 -13.67
C LEU A 112 3.09 -2.40 -13.45
N SER A 113 3.14 -3.19 -14.51
CA SER A 113 3.29 -4.64 -14.41
C SER A 113 3.93 -5.29 -15.64
N PRO A 114 4.65 -6.44 -15.47
CA PRO A 114 4.99 -7.08 -14.20
C PRO A 114 6.27 -6.51 -13.57
N ILE A 115 6.25 -6.19 -12.26
CA ILE A 115 7.43 -5.64 -11.57
C ILE A 115 8.42 -6.74 -11.19
N PHE A 116 7.94 -7.88 -10.68
CA PHE A 116 8.76 -9.04 -10.31
C PHE A 116 8.27 -10.29 -11.03
N ASP A 117 9.09 -11.33 -11.01
CA ASP A 117 8.74 -12.63 -11.58
C ASP A 117 7.46 -13.18 -10.93
N SER A 118 6.59 -13.77 -11.75
CA SER A 118 5.31 -14.27 -11.28
C SER A 118 5.47 -15.45 -10.33
N ILE A 119 4.87 -15.38 -9.14
CA ILE A 119 4.79 -16.48 -8.18
C ILE A 119 3.91 -17.61 -8.73
N SER A 120 2.86 -17.27 -9.48
CA SER A 120 1.82 -18.21 -9.92
C SER A 120 1.92 -18.65 -11.38
N LYS A 121 2.77 -18.03 -12.19
CA LYS A 121 2.94 -18.33 -13.63
C LYS A 121 4.41 -18.39 -13.99
N LYS A 122 4.94 -19.59 -14.24
CA LYS A 122 6.37 -19.85 -14.53
C LYS A 122 6.92 -19.16 -15.81
N GLU A 123 6.08 -18.56 -16.64
CA GLU A 123 6.46 -17.90 -17.91
C GLU A 123 6.41 -16.37 -17.86
N TYR A 124 6.06 -15.76 -16.72
CA TYR A 124 5.99 -14.31 -16.57
C TYR A 124 7.19 -13.82 -15.74
N SER A 125 8.25 -13.43 -16.46
CA SER A 125 9.40 -12.73 -15.86
C SER A 125 9.11 -11.24 -15.66
N SER A 126 9.88 -10.62 -14.76
CA SER A 126 9.92 -9.17 -14.60
C SER A 126 10.14 -8.48 -15.96
N ALA A 127 9.38 -7.42 -16.24
CA ALA A 127 9.55 -6.59 -17.42
C ALA A 127 10.56 -5.46 -17.22
N PHE A 128 11.00 -5.24 -15.97
CA PHE A 128 11.82 -4.08 -15.57
C PHE A 128 13.01 -4.55 -14.74
N SER A 129 14.18 -4.01 -15.03
CA SER A 129 15.34 -4.12 -14.16
C SER A 129 15.21 -3.18 -12.95
N LYS A 130 15.95 -3.47 -11.89
CA LYS A 130 15.99 -2.60 -10.71
C LYS A 130 16.53 -1.21 -11.05
N GLU A 131 17.48 -1.13 -11.97
CA GLU A 131 18.10 0.11 -12.46
C GLU A 131 17.09 0.98 -13.22
N GLU A 132 16.24 0.40 -14.07
CA GLU A 132 15.18 1.12 -14.79
C GLU A 132 14.13 1.68 -13.83
N LEU A 133 13.70 0.90 -12.84
CA LEU A 133 12.76 1.38 -11.82
C LEU A 133 13.37 2.50 -10.96
N ALA A 134 14.64 2.37 -10.57
CA ALA A 134 15.33 3.41 -9.81
C ALA A 134 15.51 4.71 -10.62
N ASP A 135 15.76 4.61 -11.92
CA ASP A 135 15.86 5.77 -12.81
C ASP A 135 14.50 6.45 -12.99
N ALA A 136 13.45 5.69 -13.24
CA ALA A 136 12.08 6.19 -13.35
C ALA A 136 11.61 6.86 -12.04
N SER A 137 12.00 6.31 -10.89
CA SER A 137 11.77 6.90 -9.57
C SER A 137 12.47 8.26 -9.43
N ARG A 138 13.77 8.33 -9.74
CA ARG A 138 14.55 9.58 -9.67
C ARG A 138 14.01 10.68 -10.59
N LYS A 139 13.46 10.31 -11.74
CA LYS A 139 12.83 11.22 -12.70
C LYS A 139 11.41 11.63 -12.29
N GLY A 140 10.85 11.07 -11.20
CA GLY A 140 9.47 11.33 -10.75
C GLY A 140 8.39 10.70 -11.63
N ILE A 141 8.75 9.81 -12.56
CA ILE A 141 7.81 9.07 -13.41
C ILE A 141 7.03 8.08 -12.53
N ILE A 142 7.76 7.31 -11.69
CA ILE A 142 7.12 6.56 -10.60
C ILE A 142 6.76 7.57 -9.51
N ASN A 143 5.48 7.64 -9.16
CA ASN A 143 4.90 8.64 -8.26
C ASN A 143 3.71 8.00 -7.50
N PRO A 144 3.04 8.70 -6.56
CA PRO A 144 1.94 8.15 -5.77
C PRO A 144 0.73 7.64 -6.56
N LYS A 145 0.58 7.96 -7.86
CA LYS A 145 -0.45 7.37 -8.73
C LYS A 145 -0.04 6.02 -9.34
N VAL A 146 1.24 5.62 -9.26
CA VAL A 146 1.73 4.37 -9.85
C VAL A 146 1.76 3.28 -8.78
N TYR A 147 1.08 2.18 -9.03
CA TYR A 147 1.00 1.03 -8.13
C TYR A 147 1.70 -0.17 -8.77
N ALA A 148 2.54 -0.84 -8.02
CA ALA A 148 3.28 -2.02 -8.49
C ALA A 148 2.36 -3.25 -8.57
N LEU A 149 2.44 -4.01 -9.66
CA LEU A 149 1.72 -5.28 -9.84
C LEU A 149 2.66 -6.33 -10.45
N GLY A 150 2.51 -7.59 -10.04
CA GLY A 150 3.25 -8.75 -10.53
C GLY A 150 4.34 -9.20 -9.57
N GLY A 151 4.26 -10.44 -9.11
CA GLY A 151 5.24 -11.08 -8.23
C GLY A 151 5.41 -10.45 -6.85
N ILE A 152 4.46 -9.60 -6.41
CA ILE A 152 4.59 -8.84 -5.17
C ILE A 152 4.41 -9.76 -3.95
N THR A 153 5.39 -9.70 -3.04
CA THR A 153 5.38 -10.31 -1.71
C THR A 153 5.72 -9.25 -0.63
N PRO A 154 5.54 -9.54 0.66
CA PRO A 154 5.87 -8.61 1.75
C PRO A 154 7.30 -8.08 1.69
N GLU A 155 8.26 -8.90 1.29
CA GLU A 155 9.69 -8.59 1.25
C GLU A 155 10.02 -7.49 0.22
N HIS A 156 9.16 -7.31 -0.80
CA HIS A 156 9.33 -6.29 -1.83
C HIS A 156 8.88 -4.89 -1.38
N ILE A 157 8.07 -4.79 -0.33
CA ILE A 157 7.43 -3.54 0.09
C ILE A 157 8.44 -2.41 0.40
N PRO A 158 9.53 -2.65 1.17
CA PRO A 158 10.49 -1.59 1.48
C PRO A 158 11.11 -0.97 0.22
N LEU A 159 11.46 -1.80 -0.77
CA LEU A 159 12.02 -1.35 -2.05
C LEU A 159 11.01 -0.52 -2.86
N LEU A 160 9.77 -0.97 -2.91
CA LEU A 160 8.70 -0.26 -3.64
C LEU A 160 8.36 1.09 -2.99
N GLN A 161 8.43 1.18 -1.65
CA GLN A 161 8.30 2.44 -0.92
C GLN A 161 9.46 3.38 -1.22
N GLU A 162 10.69 2.87 -1.25
CA GLU A 162 11.89 3.64 -1.62
C GLU A 162 11.77 4.21 -3.04
N PHE A 163 11.22 3.45 -3.98
CA PHE A 163 10.98 3.91 -5.36
C PHE A 163 9.79 4.86 -5.49
N GLY A 164 9.02 5.12 -4.43
CA GLY A 164 7.93 6.09 -4.45
C GLY A 164 6.62 5.58 -5.06
N PHE A 165 6.43 4.25 -5.18
CA PHE A 165 5.14 3.70 -5.56
C PHE A 165 4.05 4.07 -4.55
N GLY A 166 2.88 4.52 -5.04
CA GLY A 166 1.73 4.87 -4.20
C GLY A 166 1.01 3.66 -3.61
N GLY A 167 1.12 2.50 -4.26
CA GLY A 167 0.48 1.26 -3.84
C GLY A 167 1.08 0.02 -4.44
N VAL A 168 0.58 -1.12 -3.97
CA VAL A 168 0.87 -2.46 -4.52
C VAL A 168 -0.43 -3.20 -4.79
N ALA A 169 -0.46 -3.97 -5.89
CA ALA A 169 -1.56 -4.84 -6.22
C ALA A 169 -1.12 -6.31 -6.16
N VAL A 170 -1.90 -7.13 -5.49
CA VAL A 170 -1.61 -8.55 -5.24
C VAL A 170 -2.74 -9.43 -5.75
N LEU A 171 -2.38 -10.53 -6.42
CA LEU A 171 -3.29 -11.55 -6.90
C LEU A 171 -2.85 -12.93 -6.39
N GLY A 172 -1.74 -13.46 -6.90
CA GLY A 172 -1.25 -14.80 -6.57
C GLY A 172 -1.06 -15.01 -5.08
N TYR A 173 -0.32 -14.11 -4.43
CA TYR A 173 -0.09 -14.15 -2.99
C TYR A 173 -1.39 -14.18 -2.17
N LEU A 174 -2.42 -13.43 -2.60
CA LEU A 174 -3.68 -13.32 -1.85
C LEU A 174 -4.50 -14.61 -1.89
N TRP A 175 -4.51 -15.31 -3.04
CA TRP A 175 -5.44 -16.40 -3.31
C TRP A 175 -4.80 -17.80 -3.41
N GLU A 176 -3.55 -17.95 -3.06
CA GLU A 176 -2.86 -19.25 -3.09
C GLU A 176 -3.55 -20.28 -2.18
N ASP A 177 -4.04 -19.82 -1.03
CA ASP A 177 -4.92 -20.59 -0.13
C ASP A 177 -6.09 -19.69 0.30
N THR A 178 -7.31 -20.13 0.04
CA THR A 178 -8.56 -19.38 0.29
C THR A 178 -9.23 -19.75 1.60
N THR A 179 -8.56 -20.50 2.50
CA THR A 179 -9.10 -20.71 3.84
C THR A 179 -9.21 -19.39 4.60
N LEU A 180 -10.30 -19.17 5.33
CA LEU A 180 -10.54 -17.93 6.07
C LEU A 180 -9.38 -17.58 7.02
N HIS A 181 -8.80 -18.58 7.67
CA HIS A 181 -7.65 -18.42 8.55
C HIS A 181 -6.41 -17.88 7.80
N THR A 182 -6.11 -18.44 6.62
CA THR A 182 -4.99 -18.01 5.79
C THR A 182 -5.22 -16.63 5.20
N LEU A 183 -6.44 -16.33 4.77
CA LEU A 183 -6.82 -14.99 4.30
C LEU A 183 -6.64 -13.94 5.41
N GLN A 184 -7.10 -14.22 6.63
CA GLN A 184 -6.86 -13.33 7.79
C GLN A 184 -5.38 -13.13 8.07
N HIS A 185 -4.54 -14.15 7.90
CA HIS A 185 -3.09 -14.04 8.09
C HIS A 185 -2.43 -13.21 6.97
N ARG A 186 -2.94 -13.33 5.73
CA ARG A 186 -2.45 -12.57 4.57
C ARG A 186 -2.91 -11.12 4.55
N ILE A 187 -4.03 -10.79 5.19
CA ILE A 187 -4.45 -9.40 5.47
C ILE A 187 -3.45 -8.73 6.41
N LYS A 188 -2.80 -9.47 7.31
CA LYS A 188 -1.66 -8.95 8.10
C LYS A 188 -0.50 -8.44 7.25
N PHE A 189 -0.48 -8.74 5.95
CA PHE A 189 0.34 -8.05 4.96
C PHE A 189 0.10 -6.52 4.99
N ASN A 190 -1.14 -6.09 5.12
CA ASN A 190 -1.47 -4.68 5.29
C ASN A 190 -1.00 -4.15 6.66
N LEU A 191 -0.99 -4.99 7.66
CA LEU A 191 -0.39 -4.69 8.95
C LEU A 191 1.13 -4.52 8.83
N LEU A 192 1.81 -5.25 7.97
CA LEU A 192 3.24 -5.07 7.70
C LEU A 192 3.55 -3.82 6.86
N THR A 193 2.66 -3.41 5.95
CA THR A 193 2.80 -2.14 5.20
C THR A 193 2.37 -0.92 6.00
N ASN A 194 1.49 -1.09 7.01
CA ASN A 194 1.00 -0.03 7.89
C ASN A 194 1.35 -0.25 9.37
N LEU A 195 1.89 -1.41 9.78
CA LEU A 195 2.07 -1.84 11.17
C LEU A 195 3.53 -2.03 11.58
N PHE A 196 4.45 -1.37 10.92
CA PHE A 196 5.61 -0.94 11.66
C PHE A 196 5.45 0.53 12.06
N MET A 197 4.33 0.87 12.71
CA MET A 197 4.38 1.86 13.76
C MET A 197 4.99 1.20 15.00
N LEU A 198 6.19 0.62 14.85
CA LEU A 198 6.99 0.29 16.00
C LEU A 198 7.40 1.61 16.62
N GLN A 199 6.73 1.97 17.70
CA GLN A 199 7.11 3.11 18.51
C GLN A 199 8.17 2.67 19.50
N PHE A 200 9.36 3.22 19.36
CA PHE A 200 10.43 3.03 20.32
C PHE A 200 10.39 4.18 21.35
N ILE A 201 10.17 3.83 22.60
CA ILE A 201 10.24 4.78 23.72
C ILE A 201 11.68 4.73 24.25
N THR A 202 12.38 5.85 24.21
CA THR A 202 13.77 5.91 24.65
C THR A 202 13.91 5.68 26.17
N HIS A 203 14.95 5.01 26.54
CA HIS A 203 15.43 4.89 27.92
C HIS A 203 16.95 4.85 27.92
N SER A 204 17.59 5.22 29.01
CA SER A 204 19.01 5.06 29.19
C SER A 204 19.32 3.86 30.11
N ASN A 205 20.43 3.20 29.85
CA ASN A 205 20.98 2.13 30.66
C ASN A 205 22.51 2.19 30.63
N GLU A 206 23.19 1.23 31.25
CA GLU A 206 24.66 1.19 31.29
C GLU A 206 25.33 1.14 29.91
N LYS A 207 24.65 0.62 28.89
CA LYS A 207 25.18 0.41 27.53
C LYS A 207 24.81 1.53 26.55
N TYR A 208 23.62 2.10 26.70
CA TYR A 208 23.07 3.07 25.77
C TYR A 208 22.48 4.27 26.49
N ASP A 209 22.82 5.47 26.05
CA ASP A 209 22.10 6.71 26.39
C ASP A 209 20.82 6.87 25.53
N TYR A 210 20.04 7.91 25.81
CA TYR A 210 18.78 8.18 25.10
C TYR A 210 18.96 8.36 23.59
N LEU A 211 20.01 9.05 23.16
CA LEU A 211 20.28 9.32 21.75
C LEU A 211 20.73 8.05 21.02
N THR A 212 21.69 7.35 21.59
CA THR A 212 22.25 6.14 20.99
C THR A 212 21.22 5.03 20.89
N SER A 213 20.38 4.84 21.93
CA SER A 213 19.31 3.84 21.90
C SER A 213 18.28 4.13 20.79
N ALA A 214 17.94 5.40 20.59
CA ALA A 214 17.04 5.81 19.51
C ALA A 214 17.66 5.61 18.11
N ILE A 215 18.95 5.92 17.94
CA ILE A 215 19.68 5.71 16.68
C ILE A 215 19.74 4.21 16.33
N GLU A 216 19.99 3.34 17.28
CA GLU A 216 19.99 1.88 17.03
C GLU A 216 18.58 1.37 16.66
N ALA A 217 17.54 1.90 17.30
CA ALA A 217 16.15 1.60 16.92
C ALA A 217 15.83 2.05 15.49
N LEU A 218 16.27 3.26 15.08
CA LEU A 218 16.13 3.77 13.71
C LEU A 218 16.87 2.90 12.69
N LYS A 219 18.10 2.47 12.99
CA LYS A 219 18.87 1.53 12.15
C LYS A 219 18.15 0.18 12.01
N GLY A 220 17.45 -0.26 13.05
CA GLY A 220 16.62 -1.47 13.07
C GLY A 220 15.26 -1.31 12.36
N GLY A 221 15.00 -0.16 11.72
CA GLY A 221 13.76 0.08 10.96
C GLY A 221 12.59 0.63 11.78
N CYS A 222 12.83 1.16 12.97
CA CYS A 222 11.81 1.87 13.73
C CYS A 222 11.54 3.24 13.10
N HIS A 223 10.26 3.54 12.79
CA HIS A 223 9.86 4.81 12.16
C HIS A 223 9.11 5.75 13.10
N TRP A 224 9.06 5.45 14.39
CA TRP A 224 8.42 6.30 15.38
C TRP A 224 9.21 6.27 16.68
N ILE A 225 9.87 7.38 17.00
CA ILE A 225 10.68 7.52 18.21
C ILE A 225 9.95 8.44 19.18
N GLN A 226 9.71 7.95 20.39
CA GLN A 226 9.26 8.78 21.50
C GLN A 226 10.43 9.05 22.44
N LEU A 227 10.91 10.29 22.43
CA LEU A 227 11.96 10.74 23.34
C LEU A 227 11.35 10.98 24.74
N ARG A 228 11.68 10.10 25.66
CA ARG A 228 11.23 10.15 27.06
C ARG A 228 12.42 10.25 27.99
N MET A 229 12.61 11.43 28.59
CA MET A 229 13.76 11.75 29.45
C MET A 229 13.25 12.25 30.80
N LYS A 230 12.89 11.31 31.70
CA LYS A 230 12.36 11.67 33.03
C LYS A 230 13.41 12.31 33.92
N ASN A 231 13.02 13.37 34.66
CA ASN A 231 13.86 14.08 35.60
C ASN A 231 15.14 14.68 35.00
N ILE A 232 15.12 14.98 33.70
CA ILE A 232 16.24 15.64 32.99
C ILE A 232 15.85 17.12 32.73
N PRO A 233 16.80 18.06 32.90
CA PRO A 233 16.54 19.48 32.61
C PRO A 233 16.05 19.70 31.16
N GLU A 234 15.06 20.57 30.98
CA GLU A 234 14.41 20.84 29.67
C GLU A 234 15.42 21.22 28.58
N GLN A 235 16.48 21.97 28.92
CA GLN A 235 17.53 22.34 27.95
C GLN A 235 18.26 21.12 27.39
N THR A 236 18.52 20.12 28.22
CA THR A 236 19.15 18.85 27.79
C THR A 236 18.19 18.07 26.90
N VAL A 237 16.89 18.03 27.23
CA VAL A 237 15.87 17.39 26.40
C VAL A 237 15.82 18.06 25.02
N ILE A 238 15.81 19.39 24.94
CA ILE A 238 15.82 20.16 23.69
C ILE A 238 17.07 19.83 22.86
N ALA A 239 18.26 19.82 23.48
CA ALA A 239 19.51 19.51 22.77
C ALA A 239 19.50 18.10 22.19
N THR A 240 19.07 17.10 22.96
CA THR A 240 18.92 15.71 22.51
C THR A 240 17.88 15.58 21.40
N ALA A 241 16.74 16.24 21.54
CA ALA A 241 15.67 16.22 20.55
C ALA A 241 16.10 16.82 19.20
N LEU A 242 16.85 17.94 19.21
CA LEU A 242 17.39 18.53 17.97
C LEU A 242 18.36 17.60 17.25
N GLN A 243 19.26 16.94 17.97
CA GLN A 243 20.14 15.95 17.37
C GLN A 243 19.35 14.76 16.83
N LEU A 244 18.44 14.21 17.61
CA LEU A 244 17.62 13.06 17.20
C LEU A 244 16.74 13.37 16.00
N LYS A 245 16.24 14.59 15.87
CA LYS A 245 15.44 15.05 14.74
C LYS A 245 16.17 14.91 13.40
N GLU A 246 17.46 15.17 13.35
CA GLU A 246 18.26 15.00 12.12
C GLU A 246 18.36 13.49 11.76
N TYR A 247 18.51 12.62 12.74
CA TYR A 247 18.46 11.18 12.49
C TYR A 247 17.07 10.73 12.06
N CYS A 248 15.99 11.19 12.71
CA CYS A 248 14.63 10.88 12.30
C CYS A 248 14.37 11.28 10.85
N ARG A 249 14.81 12.45 10.41
CA ARG A 249 14.72 12.87 8.99
C ARG A 249 15.46 11.91 8.06
N LYS A 250 16.71 11.53 8.41
CA LYS A 250 17.51 10.60 7.61
C LYS A 250 16.84 9.23 7.43
N TYR A 251 16.13 8.76 8.46
CA TYR A 251 15.44 7.45 8.47
C TYR A 251 13.94 7.55 8.16
N ASN A 252 13.45 8.71 7.73
CA ASN A 252 12.04 8.98 7.46
C ASN A 252 11.13 8.57 8.63
N ALA A 253 11.52 8.91 9.84
CA ALA A 253 10.86 8.59 11.09
C ALA A 253 10.27 9.83 11.76
N LYS A 254 9.21 9.65 12.55
CA LYS A 254 8.60 10.68 13.40
C LYS A 254 9.30 10.75 14.75
N LEU A 255 9.38 11.97 15.29
CA LEU A 255 9.89 12.25 16.63
C LEU A 255 8.79 12.86 17.52
N ILE A 256 8.45 12.17 18.59
CA ILE A 256 7.55 12.68 19.64
C ILE A 256 8.35 12.92 20.92
N LEU A 257 8.04 13.99 21.63
CA LEU A 257 8.59 14.25 22.97
C LEU A 257 7.54 13.93 24.02
N ASP A 258 7.92 13.13 25.03
CA ASP A 258 7.08 12.76 26.16
C ASP A 258 7.23 13.78 27.29
N ASP A 259 6.11 14.23 27.86
CA ASP A 259 6.02 15.14 29.03
C ASP A 259 6.65 16.54 28.87
N HIS A 260 7.19 16.92 27.70
CA HIS A 260 7.91 18.17 27.46
C HIS A 260 7.28 19.07 26.39
N VAL A 261 6.10 19.64 26.67
CA VAL A 261 5.35 20.48 25.71
C VAL A 261 6.17 21.66 25.18
N GLN A 262 6.91 22.36 26.05
CA GLN A 262 7.74 23.51 25.65
C GLN A 262 8.92 23.08 24.76
N ALA A 263 9.53 21.94 25.05
CA ALA A 263 10.58 21.37 24.22
C ALA A 263 10.03 20.98 22.85
N THR A 264 8.81 20.40 22.77
CA THR A 264 8.15 20.06 21.50
C THR A 264 7.97 21.33 20.62
N LEU A 265 7.46 22.42 21.19
CA LEU A 265 7.26 23.68 20.48
C LEU A 265 8.60 24.25 19.98
N LYS A 266 9.65 24.25 20.81
CA LYS A 266 10.97 24.78 20.45
C LYS A 266 11.70 23.96 19.38
N THR A 267 11.53 22.63 19.41
CA THR A 267 12.20 21.70 18.48
C THR A 267 11.37 21.46 17.23
N ARG A 268 10.09 21.81 17.23
CA ARG A 268 9.11 21.47 16.20
C ARG A 268 9.15 19.95 15.91
N ALA A 269 9.12 19.14 16.97
CA ALA A 269 8.92 17.70 16.86
C ALA A 269 7.50 17.40 16.31
N ASP A 270 7.28 16.17 15.79
CA ASP A 270 6.03 15.79 15.13
C ASP A 270 4.83 15.73 16.08
#